data_b9ab955191e78587d133e27a4361c700
#
_entry.id   b9ab955191e78587d133e27a4361c700
#
_cell.length_a   1.000
_cell.length_b   1.000
_cell.length_c   1.000
_cell.angle_alpha   90.00
_cell.angle_beta   90.00
_cell.angle_gamma   90.00
#
_symmetry.space_group_name_H-M   'P 1'
#
loop_
_entity.id
_entity.type
_entity.pdbx_description
1 polymer ?
#
loop_
_entity_poly.entity_id
_entity_poly.type
_entity_poly.pdbx_seq_one_letter_code
_entity_poly.pdbx_strand_id
1 'polypeptide(L)' 'MKTKFVKETDRKGTYIIEGSSDGRFFNIKRFICQVQKQQTEKETQELADFILSKLNS' A
#
# COMPACT_ATOMS: atom_id res chain seq x y z
N MET A 1 9.83 -16.52 3.62
CA MET A 1 8.55 -15.84 3.80
C MET A 1 8.16 -15.10 2.52
N LYS A 2 6.87 -15.11 2.24
CA LYS A 2 6.38 -14.39 1.06
C LYS A 2 6.19 -12.93 1.38
N THR A 3 6.64 -12.08 0.48
CA THR A 3 6.35 -10.65 0.59
C THR A 3 5.00 -10.36 -0.05
N LYS A 4 4.41 -9.26 0.35
CA LYS A 4 3.16 -8.80 -0.24
C LYS A 4 3.14 -7.29 -0.28
N PHE A 5 2.24 -6.77 -1.09
CA PHE A 5 2.05 -5.33 -1.22
C PHE A 5 0.85 -4.91 -0.39
N VAL A 6 1.01 -3.85 0.38
CA VAL A 6 -0.07 -3.31 1.21
C VAL A 6 -0.09 -1.80 1.06
N LYS A 7 -1.21 -1.20 1.43
CA LYS A 7 -1.31 0.24 1.43
C LYS A 7 -1.20 0.76 2.87
N GLU A 8 -0.59 1.92 2.99
CA GLU A 8 -0.49 2.64 4.26
C GLU A 8 -0.95 4.06 4.04
N THR A 9 -1.65 4.60 5.02
CA THR A 9 -2.14 5.97 4.98
C THR A 9 -1.68 6.71 6.22
N ASP A 10 -1.12 7.89 6.02
CA ASP A 10 -0.74 8.76 7.12
C ASP A 10 -1.06 10.21 6.74
N ARG A 11 -0.49 11.16 7.49
CA ARG A 11 -0.74 12.58 7.27
C ARG A 11 -0.28 13.06 5.90
N LYS A 12 0.72 12.41 5.36
CA LYS A 12 1.31 12.80 4.08
C LYS A 12 0.58 12.20 2.90
N GLY A 13 -0.22 11.18 3.13
CA GLY A 13 -1.01 10.56 2.08
C GLY A 13 -1.02 9.05 2.17
N THR A 14 -1.31 8.44 1.04
CA THR A 14 -1.40 6.99 0.92
C THR A 14 -0.26 6.49 0.05
N TYR A 15 0.37 5.38 0.45
CA TYR A 15 1.44 4.78 -0.35
C TYR A 15 1.36 3.27 -0.33
N ILE A 16 2.03 2.69 -1.31
CA ILE A 16 2.13 1.25 -1.45
C ILE A 16 3.52 0.82 -1.01
N ILE A 17 3.56 -0.16 -0.13
CA ILE A 17 4.82 -0.70 0.37
C ILE A 17 4.83 -2.20 0.17
N GLU A 18 6.03 -2.76 0.09
CA GLU A 18 6.23 -4.19 0.03
C GLU A 18 6.89 -4.65 1.32
N GLY A 19 6.36 -5.72 1.89
CA GLY A 19 6.92 -6.25 3.12
C GLY A 19 6.49 -7.67 3.37
N SER A 20 6.92 -8.20 4.50
CA SER A 20 6.55 -9.55 4.91
C SER A 20 6.11 -9.53 6.37
N SER A 21 5.21 -10.46 6.70
CA SER A 21 4.72 -10.62 8.05
C SER A 21 5.30 -11.89 8.65
N ASP A 22 5.79 -11.81 9.89
CA ASP A 22 6.29 -12.98 10.59
C ASP A 22 5.50 -13.23 11.87
N GLY A 23 4.20 -12.99 11.82
CA GLY A 23 3.31 -13.24 12.94
C GLY A 23 2.97 -11.99 13.73
N ARG A 24 3.96 -11.36 14.34
CA ARG A 24 3.72 -10.18 15.16
C ARG A 24 4.05 -8.88 14.47
N PHE A 25 5.02 -8.93 13.57
CA PHE A 25 5.56 -7.72 12.97
C PHE A 25 5.43 -7.79 11.46
N PHE A 26 5.17 -6.64 10.88
CA PHE A 26 5.21 -6.46 9.45
C PHE A 26 6.50 -5.74 9.11
N ASN A 27 7.38 -6.43 8.39
CA ASN A 27 8.69 -5.91 8.05
C ASN A 27 8.66 -5.29 6.67
N ILE A 28 8.82 -3.99 6.61
CA ILE A 28 8.81 -3.27 5.33
C ILE A 28 10.12 -3.51 4.61
N LYS A 29 10.04 -4.04 3.39
CA LYS A 29 11.22 -4.27 2.57
C LYS A 29 11.55 -3.07 1.71
N ARG A 30 10.53 -2.45 1.13
CA ARG A 30 10.77 -1.28 0.29
C ARG A 30 9.49 -0.51 0.07
N PHE A 31 9.70 0.74 -0.25
CA PHE A 31 8.66 1.67 -0.62
C PHE A 31 8.47 1.57 -2.13
N ILE A 32 7.23 1.33 -2.56
CA ILE A 32 6.96 1.13 -3.99
C ILE A 32 6.59 2.44 -4.66
N CYS A 33 5.51 3.08 -4.19
CA CYS A 33 5.06 4.32 -4.79
C CYS A 33 4.10 5.04 -3.85
N GLN A 34 3.90 6.32 -4.11
CA GLN A 34 2.89 7.10 -3.42
C GLN A 34 1.66 7.18 -4.31
N VAL A 35 0.49 6.96 -3.72
CA VAL A 35 -0.76 7.08 -4.45
C VAL A 35 -1.13 8.55 -4.51
N GLN A 36 -1.31 9.07 -5.72
CA GLN A 36 -1.64 10.47 -5.89
C GLN A 36 -3.03 10.75 -5.31
N LYS A 37 -3.11 11.83 -4.53
CA LYS A 37 -4.37 12.21 -3.91
C LYS A 37 -5.40 12.57 -4.97
N GLN A 38 -6.57 11.96 -4.85
CA GLN A 38 -7.68 12.22 -5.75
C GLN A 38 -8.59 13.30 -5.17
N GLN A 39 -9.72 13.56 -5.81
CA GLN A 39 -10.64 14.60 -5.36
C GLN A 39 -11.23 14.29 -3.99
N THR A 40 -11.48 13.03 -3.72
CA THR A 40 -12.00 12.60 -2.43
C THR A 40 -11.13 11.50 -1.85
N GLU A 41 -11.23 11.32 -0.53
CA GLU A 41 -10.50 10.24 0.15
C GLU A 41 -10.96 8.88 -0.37
N LYS A 42 -12.25 8.74 -0.64
CA LYS A 42 -12.77 7.50 -1.17
C LYS A 42 -12.12 7.15 -2.50
N GLU A 43 -12.00 8.13 -3.39
CA GLU A 43 -11.37 7.89 -4.68
C GLU A 43 -9.90 7.54 -4.55
N THR A 44 -9.22 8.18 -3.59
CA THR A 44 -7.82 7.89 -3.32
C THR A 44 -7.67 6.44 -2.86
N GLN A 45 -8.53 5.98 -1.97
CA GLN A 45 -8.49 4.62 -1.48
C GLN A 45 -8.84 3.61 -2.57
N GLU A 46 -9.78 3.95 -3.43
CA GLU A 46 -10.14 3.08 -4.55
C GLU A 46 -8.96 2.92 -5.52
N LEU A 47 -8.24 4.01 -5.79
CA LEU A 47 -7.07 3.95 -6.65
C LEU A 47 -5.98 3.07 -6.01
N ALA A 48 -5.76 3.24 -4.71
CA ALA A 48 -4.79 2.42 -3.99
C ALA A 48 -5.15 0.94 -4.06
N ASP A 49 -6.42 0.63 -3.86
CA ASP A 49 -6.90 -0.75 -3.92
C ASP A 49 -6.74 -1.34 -5.32
N PHE A 50 -6.96 -0.53 -6.35
CA PHE A 50 -6.75 -0.97 -7.72
C PHE A 50 -5.29 -1.33 -7.96
N ILE A 51 -4.38 -0.48 -7.50
CA ILE A 51 -2.94 -0.72 -7.64
C ILE A 51 -2.55 -2.00 -6.91
N LEU A 52 -3.04 -2.17 -5.66
CA LEU A 52 -2.76 -3.35 -4.88
C LEU A 52 -3.25 -4.61 -5.56
N SER A 53 -4.44 -4.55 -6.13
CA SER A 53 -5.01 -5.70 -6.83
C SER A 53 -4.11 -6.15 -7.98
N LYS A 54 -3.54 -5.20 -8.72
CA LYS A 54 -2.64 -5.52 -9.82
C LYS A 54 -1.30 -6.08 -9.33
N LEU A 55 -0.79 -5.52 -8.25
CA LEU A 55 0.50 -5.96 -7.73
C LEU A 55 0.42 -7.34 -7.08
N ASN A 56 -0.70 -7.65 -6.46
CA ASN A 56 -0.89 -8.92 -5.75
C ASN A 56 -1.53 -10.01 -6.60
N SER A 57 -1.84 -9.72 -7.85
CA SER A 57 -2.46 -10.71 -8.73
C SER A 57 -1.47 -11.70 -9.34
#